data_5497c31e6b97fe6576e69c1b83c18d35
#
_entry.id   5497c31e6b97fe6576e69c1b83c18d35
#
_cell.length_a   1.000
_cell.length_b   1.000
_cell.length_c   1.000
_cell.angle_alpha   90.00
_cell.angle_beta   90.00
_cell.angle_gamma   90.00
#
_symmetry.space_group_name_H-M   'P 1'
#
loop_
_entity.id
_entity.type
_entity.pdbx_description
1 polymer ?
#
loop_
_entity_poly.entity_id
_entity_poly.type
_entity_poly.pdbx_seq_one_letter_code
_entity_poly.pdbx_strand_id
1 'polypeptide(L)'
;MQTVQMSLWVIGLLVALALLFDFMNGFHDAANSIATVVSTGVLKPHHAVAMAAMCNVVAIFIFHLKVAATVGTGTIDVNIVDHYVIFGALVGAIAWNVITWLYGIPSSSSHALIGGLVGAAVAKSGTGALVGNGLLKTVAFILISPLLGFILGSIMMVIVGWTFFRTPPSRVDRWFRRLQLVSASLYSLGHGGNDAQKTIGIIWMLLIASGHVAVGGAEPPMWVIVSCYVAIGMGTLFGGWRIVRTMGQKITKLKPVGGFCAETGGAITLFIASALGVPVSTTHTITGAIVGVGSAQKMSAVRWGVAGNIVWAWVLTIPASAFMSAIAWWIGKQIL
;
A
#
# COMPACT_ATOMS: atom_id res chain seq x y z
N MET A 1 -5.81 3.05 31.77
CA MET A 1 -4.94 2.34 30.82
C MET A 1 -3.75 1.78 31.59
N GLN A 2 -3.57 0.47 31.65
CA GLN A 2 -2.34 -0.11 32.22
C GLN A 2 -1.28 -0.03 31.13
N THR A 3 -0.29 0.85 31.31
CA THR A 3 0.89 0.89 30.43
C THR A 3 1.66 -0.41 30.61
N VAL A 4 1.89 -1.12 29.53
CA VAL A 4 2.73 -2.32 29.55
C VAL A 4 4.18 -1.86 29.72
N GLN A 5 4.82 -2.23 30.82
CA GLN A 5 6.24 -1.95 31.00
C GLN A 5 7.06 -2.73 29.97
N MET A 6 7.53 -2.05 28.94
CA MET A 6 8.43 -2.60 27.93
C MET A 6 9.81 -2.01 28.11
N SER A 7 10.85 -2.84 28.04
CA SER A 7 12.21 -2.32 28.05
C SER A 7 12.48 -1.51 26.76
N LEU A 8 13.32 -0.47 26.85
CA LEU A 8 13.68 0.35 25.67
C LEU A 8 14.27 -0.49 24.53
N TRP A 9 14.96 -1.58 24.84
CA TRP A 9 15.50 -2.49 23.84
C TRP A 9 14.41 -3.22 23.05
N VAL A 10 13.35 -3.67 23.71
CA VAL A 10 12.20 -4.32 23.06
C VAL A 10 11.50 -3.32 22.15
N ILE A 11 11.27 -2.10 22.62
CA ILE A 11 10.66 -1.03 21.80
C ILE A 11 11.54 -0.75 20.59
N GLY A 12 12.86 -0.59 20.77
CA GLY A 12 13.79 -0.36 19.67
C GLY A 12 13.79 -1.48 18.63
N LEU A 13 13.75 -2.74 19.06
CA LEU A 13 13.66 -3.88 18.15
C LEU A 13 12.34 -3.92 17.37
N LEU A 14 11.22 -3.61 18.02
CA LEU A 14 9.92 -3.56 17.36
C LEU A 14 9.80 -2.39 16.38
N VAL A 15 10.39 -1.24 16.70
CA VAL A 15 10.50 -0.11 15.77
C VAL A 15 11.35 -0.51 14.55
N ALA A 16 12.49 -1.17 14.77
CA ALA A 16 13.32 -1.65 13.68
C ALA A 16 12.57 -2.68 12.79
N LEU A 17 11.80 -3.58 13.40
CA LEU A 17 10.95 -4.52 12.68
C LEU A 17 9.83 -3.82 11.89
N ALA A 18 9.23 -2.77 12.45
CA ALA A 18 8.24 -1.95 11.74
C ALA A 18 8.86 -1.19 10.55
N LEU A 19 10.05 -0.65 10.71
CA LEU A 19 10.79 -0.02 9.61
C LEU A 19 11.22 -1.04 8.55
N LEU A 20 11.57 -2.27 8.94
CA LEU A 20 11.81 -3.37 8.01
C LEU A 20 10.53 -3.73 7.24
N PHE A 21 9.38 -3.77 7.90
CA PHE A 21 8.10 -3.95 7.22
C PHE A 21 7.86 -2.84 6.19
N ASP A 22 8.12 -1.58 6.55
CA ASP A 22 7.92 -0.44 5.65
C ASP A 22 8.89 -0.45 4.47
N PHE A 23 10.15 -0.83 4.70
CA PHE A 23 11.11 -1.11 3.64
C PHE A 23 10.61 -2.23 2.70
N MET A 24 10.12 -3.35 3.27
CA MET A 24 9.55 -4.45 2.49
C MET A 24 8.29 -4.04 1.74
N ASN A 25 7.45 -3.16 2.32
CA ASN A 25 6.31 -2.55 1.65
C ASN A 25 6.77 -1.73 0.44
N GLY A 26 7.72 -0.82 0.61
CA GLY A 26 8.29 -0.03 -0.49
C GLY A 26 8.90 -0.91 -1.59
N PHE A 27 9.62 -1.97 -1.20
CA PHE A 27 10.21 -2.94 -2.12
C PHE A 27 9.17 -3.75 -2.89
N HIS A 28 8.18 -4.31 -2.21
CA HIS A 28 7.09 -5.09 -2.79
C HIS A 28 6.21 -4.23 -3.70
N ASP A 29 5.82 -3.06 -3.21
CA ASP A 29 4.85 -2.19 -3.84
C ASP A 29 5.47 -1.13 -4.78
N ALA A 30 6.81 -1.13 -4.96
CA ALA A 30 7.46 -0.36 -6.03
C ALA A 30 6.78 -0.57 -7.38
N ALA A 31 6.31 -1.80 -7.63
CA ALA A 31 5.58 -2.15 -8.84
C ALA A 31 4.34 -1.28 -9.10
N ASN A 32 3.66 -0.86 -8.05
CA ASN A 32 2.45 -0.02 -8.15
C ASN A 32 2.76 1.33 -8.80
N SER A 33 3.92 1.88 -8.47
CA SER A 33 4.38 3.19 -8.94
C SER A 33 5.09 3.14 -10.30
N ILE A 34 5.75 2.01 -10.63
CA ILE A 34 6.65 1.98 -11.79
C ILE A 34 6.23 1.02 -12.91
N ALA A 35 5.33 0.05 -12.65
CA ALA A 35 5.01 -0.98 -13.65
C ALA A 35 4.48 -0.39 -14.95
N THR A 36 3.65 0.62 -14.87
CA THR A 36 3.07 1.32 -16.02
C THR A 36 4.12 2.10 -16.81
N VAL A 37 4.90 2.96 -16.16
CA VAL A 37 5.88 3.84 -16.81
C VAL A 37 7.07 3.06 -17.39
N VAL A 38 7.43 1.92 -16.79
CA VAL A 38 8.46 1.01 -17.31
C VAL A 38 7.93 0.18 -18.47
N SER A 39 6.70 -0.37 -18.35
CA SER A 39 6.12 -1.21 -19.41
C SER A 39 5.79 -0.44 -20.68
N THR A 40 5.46 0.84 -20.58
CA THR A 40 5.24 1.73 -21.73
C THR A 40 6.55 2.23 -22.34
N GLY A 41 7.70 1.98 -21.70
CA GLY A 41 9.01 2.41 -22.16
C GLY A 41 9.24 3.92 -22.06
N VAL A 42 8.50 4.60 -21.16
CA VAL A 42 8.68 6.05 -20.91
C VAL A 42 9.91 6.31 -20.06
N LEU A 43 10.14 5.50 -19.03
CA LEU A 43 11.35 5.52 -18.21
C LEU A 43 12.08 4.18 -18.24
N LYS A 44 13.41 4.25 -18.17
CA LYS A 44 14.24 3.09 -17.87
C LYS A 44 14.02 2.66 -16.41
N PRO A 45 14.14 1.36 -16.08
CA PRO A 45 13.85 0.83 -14.75
C PRO A 45 14.49 1.60 -13.59
N HIS A 46 15.80 1.89 -13.66
CA HIS A 46 16.53 2.59 -12.60
C HIS A 46 16.09 4.05 -12.41
N HIS A 47 15.69 4.75 -13.48
CA HIS A 47 15.12 6.10 -13.36
C HIS A 47 13.71 6.06 -12.76
N ALA A 48 12.93 5.03 -13.10
CA ALA A 48 11.58 4.87 -12.57
C ALA A 48 11.58 4.65 -11.07
N VAL A 49 12.45 3.75 -10.54
CA VAL A 49 12.55 3.52 -9.09
C VAL A 49 13.10 4.75 -8.35
N ALA A 50 14.06 5.47 -8.94
CA ALA A 50 14.59 6.69 -8.33
C ALA A 50 13.52 7.79 -8.23
N MET A 51 12.73 7.99 -9.30
CA MET A 51 11.61 8.93 -9.32
C MET A 51 10.55 8.54 -8.28
N ALA A 52 10.14 7.27 -8.25
CA ALA A 52 9.12 6.79 -7.32
C ALA A 52 9.59 6.90 -5.86
N ALA A 53 10.83 6.51 -5.56
CA ALA A 53 11.40 6.63 -4.23
C ALA A 53 11.46 8.07 -3.74
N MET A 54 11.90 8.99 -4.60
CA MET A 54 11.92 10.43 -4.29
C MET A 54 10.50 10.94 -4.01
N CYS A 55 9.51 10.58 -4.84
CA CYS A 55 8.12 10.97 -4.63
C CYS A 55 7.55 10.39 -3.33
N ASN A 56 7.87 9.13 -3.00
CA ASN A 56 7.46 8.53 -1.72
C ASN A 56 7.97 9.34 -0.52
N VAL A 57 9.24 9.76 -0.54
CA VAL A 57 9.81 10.59 0.54
C VAL A 57 9.19 11.99 0.57
N VAL A 58 9.04 12.64 -0.59
CA VAL A 58 8.45 13.99 -0.70
C VAL A 58 7.01 14.04 -0.21
N ALA A 59 6.29 12.92 -0.23
CA ALA A 59 4.91 12.83 0.25
C ALA A 59 4.75 13.26 1.73
N ILE A 60 5.81 13.23 2.54
CA ILE A 60 5.84 13.75 3.93
C ILE A 60 5.37 15.20 4.04
N PHE A 61 5.63 16.03 3.01
CA PHE A 61 5.29 17.45 3.01
C PHE A 61 3.86 17.74 2.51
N ILE A 62 3.16 16.73 1.99
CA ILE A 62 1.88 16.91 1.29
C ILE A 62 0.71 16.35 2.08
N PHE A 63 0.90 15.22 2.76
CA PHE A 63 -0.18 14.49 3.39
C PHE A 63 -0.23 14.68 4.91
N HIS A 64 -1.45 14.91 5.44
CA HIS A 64 -1.73 14.89 6.87
C HIS A 64 -1.82 13.45 7.39
N LEU A 65 -1.52 13.22 8.66
CA LEU A 65 -1.40 11.91 9.30
C LEU A 65 -2.75 11.22 9.62
N LYS A 66 -3.80 11.47 8.83
CA LYS A 66 -5.13 10.90 9.06
C LYS A 66 -5.18 9.38 8.90
N VAL A 67 -4.41 8.83 7.95
CA VAL A 67 -4.32 7.38 7.74
C VAL A 67 -3.58 6.72 8.91
N ALA A 68 -2.52 7.36 9.41
CA ALA A 68 -1.78 6.88 10.59
C ALA A 68 -2.69 6.80 11.82
N ALA A 69 -3.55 7.80 12.05
CA ALA A 69 -4.53 7.78 13.13
C ALA A 69 -5.53 6.61 12.99
N THR A 70 -6.04 6.37 11.79
CA THR A 70 -6.97 5.25 11.55
C THR A 70 -6.32 3.88 11.82
N VAL A 71 -5.06 3.69 11.44
CA VAL A 71 -4.35 2.43 11.70
C VAL A 71 -3.97 2.31 13.17
N GLY A 72 -3.46 3.40 13.76
CA GLY A 72 -2.93 3.39 15.13
C GLY A 72 -3.98 3.22 16.23
N THR A 73 -5.21 3.70 16.02
CA THR A 73 -6.27 3.69 17.05
C THR A 73 -7.60 3.13 16.57
N GLY A 74 -7.75 2.87 15.28
CA GLY A 74 -9.02 2.51 14.67
C GLY A 74 -9.15 1.04 14.23
N THR A 75 -8.12 0.21 14.36
CA THR A 75 -8.13 -1.19 13.86
C THR A 75 -8.35 -2.20 14.97
N ILE A 76 -7.59 -2.09 16.04
CA ILE A 76 -7.65 -2.94 17.23
C ILE A 76 -7.69 -2.07 18.49
N ASP A 77 -8.20 -2.62 19.59
CA ASP A 77 -8.21 -1.93 20.88
C ASP A 77 -6.77 -1.73 21.38
N VAL A 78 -6.36 -0.47 21.53
CA VAL A 78 -5.02 -0.12 22.01
C VAL A 78 -4.72 -0.68 23.39
N ASN A 79 -5.73 -0.93 24.22
CA ASN A 79 -5.55 -1.49 25.57
C ASN A 79 -5.05 -2.94 25.57
N ILE A 80 -5.24 -3.68 24.47
CA ILE A 80 -4.74 -5.06 24.37
C ILE A 80 -3.37 -5.14 23.70
N VAL A 81 -2.83 -4.00 23.22
CA VAL A 81 -1.57 -3.97 22.48
C VAL A 81 -0.41 -4.16 23.44
N ASP A 82 0.42 -5.15 23.14
CA ASP A 82 1.72 -5.36 23.78
C ASP A 82 2.78 -5.68 22.72
N HIS A 83 3.98 -5.97 23.18
CA HIS A 83 5.10 -6.30 22.30
C HIS A 83 4.86 -7.56 21.48
N TYR A 84 4.12 -8.56 22.00
CA TYR A 84 3.81 -9.78 21.27
C TYR A 84 2.80 -9.55 20.16
N VAL A 85 1.79 -8.69 20.37
CA VAL A 85 0.81 -8.31 19.33
C VAL A 85 1.48 -7.60 18.18
N ILE A 86 2.34 -6.61 18.46
CA ILE A 86 3.08 -5.87 17.43
C ILE A 86 4.06 -6.79 16.71
N PHE A 87 4.82 -7.61 17.44
CA PHE A 87 5.73 -8.59 16.87
C PHE A 87 5.00 -9.57 15.93
N GLY A 88 3.92 -10.20 16.40
CA GLY A 88 3.14 -11.14 15.62
C GLY A 88 2.58 -10.50 14.35
N ALA A 89 1.99 -9.30 14.47
CA ALA A 89 1.43 -8.56 13.34
C ALA A 89 2.48 -8.27 12.26
N LEU A 90 3.63 -7.75 12.65
CA LEU A 90 4.69 -7.40 11.70
C LEU A 90 5.34 -8.62 11.06
N VAL A 91 5.65 -9.65 11.84
CA VAL A 91 6.26 -10.90 11.32
C VAL A 91 5.32 -11.58 10.32
N GLY A 92 4.02 -11.70 10.65
CA GLY A 92 3.04 -12.29 9.73
C GLY A 92 2.88 -11.49 8.43
N ALA A 93 2.84 -10.16 8.53
CA ALA A 93 2.75 -9.29 7.36
C ALA A 93 4.01 -9.36 6.48
N ILE A 94 5.20 -9.35 7.08
CA ILE A 94 6.48 -9.48 6.36
C ILE A 94 6.54 -10.86 5.68
N ALA A 95 6.22 -11.93 6.39
CA ALA A 95 6.23 -13.28 5.84
C ALA A 95 5.31 -13.40 4.62
N TRP A 96 4.09 -12.85 4.69
CA TRP A 96 3.18 -12.84 3.54
C TRP A 96 3.72 -12.03 2.37
N ASN A 97 4.29 -10.84 2.63
CA ASN A 97 4.91 -10.01 1.59
C ASN A 97 6.08 -10.73 0.91
N VAL A 98 6.92 -11.44 1.66
CA VAL A 98 8.03 -12.23 1.10
C VAL A 98 7.49 -13.36 0.22
N ILE A 99 6.49 -14.11 0.69
CA ILE A 99 5.88 -15.22 -0.08
C ILE A 99 5.31 -14.68 -1.39
N THR A 100 4.47 -13.64 -1.35
CA THR A 100 3.84 -13.11 -2.56
C THR A 100 4.85 -12.48 -3.52
N TRP A 101 5.91 -11.85 -3.00
CA TRP A 101 7.01 -11.37 -3.83
C TRP A 101 7.77 -12.51 -4.53
N LEU A 102 8.07 -13.60 -3.83
CA LEU A 102 8.77 -14.77 -4.41
C LEU A 102 7.97 -15.35 -5.58
N TYR A 103 6.66 -15.40 -5.50
CA TYR A 103 5.78 -15.87 -6.58
C TYR A 103 5.44 -14.79 -7.62
N GLY A 104 5.82 -13.52 -7.40
CA GLY A 104 5.50 -12.40 -8.27
C GLY A 104 4.01 -12.09 -8.32
N ILE A 105 3.32 -12.31 -7.20
CA ILE A 105 1.89 -12.08 -7.02
C ILE A 105 1.69 -10.65 -6.50
N PRO A 106 0.97 -9.77 -7.21
CA PRO A 106 0.65 -8.42 -6.74
C PRO A 106 -0.44 -8.48 -5.65
N SER A 107 -0.03 -8.78 -4.43
CA SER A 107 -0.86 -8.70 -3.23
C SER A 107 -0.78 -7.30 -2.61
N SER A 108 -1.50 -7.08 -1.52
CA SER A 108 -1.52 -5.80 -0.81
C SER A 108 -0.76 -5.90 0.51
N SER A 109 0.35 -5.17 0.63
CA SER A 109 1.09 -5.03 1.89
C SER A 109 0.24 -4.42 3.00
N SER A 110 -0.70 -3.52 2.63
CA SER A 110 -1.67 -2.92 3.56
C SER A 110 -2.63 -3.96 4.14
N HIS A 111 -3.15 -4.85 3.30
CA HIS A 111 -4.04 -5.94 3.77
C HIS A 111 -3.27 -6.98 4.58
N ALA A 112 -2.01 -7.25 4.22
CA ALA A 112 -1.14 -8.10 5.01
C ALA A 112 -0.93 -7.53 6.42
N LEU A 113 -0.71 -6.22 6.55
CA LEU A 113 -0.55 -5.56 7.84
C LEU A 113 -1.84 -5.59 8.68
N ILE A 114 -2.98 -5.25 8.06
CA ILE A 114 -4.28 -5.28 8.76
C ILE A 114 -4.65 -6.71 9.17
N GLY A 115 -4.47 -7.68 8.27
CA GLY A 115 -4.64 -9.10 8.59
C GLY A 115 -3.73 -9.52 9.74
N GLY A 116 -2.48 -9.05 9.72
CA GLY A 116 -1.50 -9.27 10.77
C GLY A 116 -1.96 -8.75 12.13
N LEU A 117 -2.43 -7.50 12.20
CA LEU A 117 -2.97 -6.90 13.42
C LEU A 117 -4.18 -7.66 13.93
N VAL A 118 -5.13 -7.97 13.05
CA VAL A 118 -6.33 -8.74 13.39
C VAL A 118 -5.96 -10.13 13.92
N GLY A 119 -5.06 -10.85 13.24
CA GLY A 119 -4.65 -12.18 13.63
C GLY A 119 -3.99 -12.24 15.00
N ALA A 120 -3.04 -11.35 15.27
CA ALA A 120 -2.35 -11.27 16.55
C ALA A 120 -3.30 -10.82 17.69
N ALA A 121 -4.17 -9.83 17.43
CA ALA A 121 -5.15 -9.35 18.41
C ALA A 121 -6.17 -10.43 18.78
N VAL A 122 -6.71 -11.14 17.78
CA VAL A 122 -7.67 -12.25 18.01
C VAL A 122 -7.02 -13.42 18.73
N ALA A 123 -5.78 -13.76 18.41
CA ALA A 123 -5.03 -14.80 19.10
C ALA A 123 -4.80 -14.47 20.59
N LYS A 124 -4.61 -13.18 20.90
CA LYS A 124 -4.43 -12.73 22.29
C LYS A 124 -5.72 -12.62 23.07
N SER A 125 -6.76 -11.99 22.52
CA SER A 125 -7.92 -11.51 23.30
C SER A 125 -9.26 -11.84 22.63
N GLY A 126 -9.27 -12.63 21.57
CA GLY A 126 -10.49 -12.98 20.84
C GLY A 126 -11.00 -11.80 19.96
N THR A 127 -12.17 -12.00 19.36
CA THR A 127 -12.77 -11.04 18.41
C THR A 127 -13.22 -9.73 19.05
N GLY A 128 -13.43 -9.69 20.37
CA GLY A 128 -13.77 -8.48 21.12
C GLY A 128 -12.66 -7.42 21.12
N ALA A 129 -11.43 -7.80 20.73
CA ALA A 129 -10.29 -6.89 20.59
C ALA A 129 -10.36 -6.00 19.33
N LEU A 130 -11.32 -6.25 18.44
CA LEU A 130 -11.41 -5.59 17.15
C LEU A 130 -12.29 -4.34 17.22
N VAL A 131 -11.81 -3.23 16.63
CA VAL A 131 -12.57 -1.97 16.51
C VAL A 131 -13.45 -2.04 15.26
N GLY A 132 -14.72 -2.45 15.43
CA GLY A 132 -15.64 -2.76 14.35
C GLY A 132 -15.80 -1.66 13.31
N ASN A 133 -15.97 -0.39 13.73
CA ASN A 133 -16.16 0.75 12.82
C ASN A 133 -14.94 1.02 11.92
N GLY A 134 -13.72 0.95 12.47
CA GLY A 134 -12.51 1.15 11.70
C GLY A 134 -12.24 0.01 10.73
N LEU A 135 -12.46 -1.24 11.17
CA LEU A 135 -12.35 -2.41 10.31
C LEU A 135 -13.39 -2.41 9.19
N LEU A 136 -14.66 -2.07 9.50
CA LEU A 136 -15.71 -1.97 8.48
C LEU A 136 -15.36 -0.94 7.42
N LYS A 137 -14.87 0.24 7.83
CA LYS A 137 -14.39 1.29 6.91
C LYS A 137 -13.27 0.75 6.03
N THR A 138 -12.29 0.06 6.60
CA THR A 138 -11.17 -0.51 5.86
C THR A 138 -11.63 -1.59 4.89
N VAL A 139 -12.47 -2.53 5.32
CA VAL A 139 -13.02 -3.59 4.45
C VAL A 139 -13.86 -3.01 3.31
N ALA A 140 -14.69 -2.00 3.58
CA ALA A 140 -15.45 -1.33 2.53
C ALA A 140 -14.52 -0.74 1.45
N PHE A 141 -13.43 -0.09 1.85
CA PHE A 141 -12.48 0.50 0.91
C PHE A 141 -11.57 -0.52 0.20
N ILE A 142 -11.46 -1.75 0.72
CA ILE A 142 -10.85 -2.88 -0.01
C ILE A 142 -11.58 -3.13 -1.33
N LEU A 143 -12.90 -3.00 -1.33
CA LEU A 143 -13.74 -3.16 -2.53
C LEU A 143 -13.88 -1.86 -3.32
N ILE A 144 -14.03 -0.73 -2.63
CA ILE A 144 -14.26 0.58 -3.25
C ILE A 144 -13.02 1.05 -4.02
N SER A 145 -11.80 0.87 -3.47
CA SER A 145 -10.60 1.45 -4.09
C SER A 145 -10.26 0.87 -5.47
N PRO A 146 -10.31 -0.45 -5.72
CA PRO A 146 -10.11 -0.98 -7.07
C PRO A 146 -11.25 -0.60 -8.03
N LEU A 147 -12.49 -0.49 -7.54
CA LEU A 147 -13.63 -0.04 -8.36
C LEU A 147 -13.48 1.43 -8.75
N LEU A 148 -13.09 2.30 -7.83
CA LEU A 148 -12.80 3.70 -8.15
C LEU A 148 -11.64 3.81 -9.14
N GLY A 149 -10.56 3.06 -8.93
CA GLY A 149 -9.46 2.99 -9.88
C GLY A 149 -9.93 2.56 -11.27
N PHE A 150 -10.73 1.50 -11.35
CA PHE A 150 -11.32 0.99 -12.60
C PHE A 150 -12.19 2.06 -13.29
N ILE A 151 -13.11 2.66 -12.57
CA ILE A 151 -14.04 3.67 -13.10
C ILE A 151 -13.27 4.90 -13.58
N LEU A 152 -12.39 5.46 -12.73
CA LEU A 152 -11.63 6.66 -13.07
C LEU A 152 -10.65 6.42 -14.21
N GLY A 153 -9.94 5.27 -14.22
CA GLY A 153 -9.07 4.89 -15.33
C GLY A 153 -9.82 4.75 -16.64
N SER A 154 -11.02 4.11 -16.60
CA SER A 154 -11.90 3.98 -17.78
C SER A 154 -12.39 5.34 -18.28
N ILE A 155 -12.89 6.20 -17.38
CA ILE A 155 -13.39 7.53 -17.71
C ILE A 155 -12.25 8.38 -18.32
N MET A 156 -11.06 8.38 -17.71
CA MET A 156 -9.90 9.08 -18.24
C MET A 156 -9.54 8.62 -19.64
N MET A 157 -9.57 7.29 -19.88
CA MET A 157 -9.28 6.74 -21.21
C MET A 157 -10.29 7.19 -22.25
N VAL A 158 -11.57 7.23 -21.91
CA VAL A 158 -12.66 7.72 -22.79
C VAL A 158 -12.48 9.22 -23.06
N ILE A 159 -12.29 10.05 -22.03
CA ILE A 159 -12.09 11.50 -22.18
C ILE A 159 -10.91 11.79 -23.10
N VAL A 160 -9.76 11.15 -22.84
CA VAL A 160 -8.56 11.34 -23.68
C VAL A 160 -8.80 10.86 -25.10
N GLY A 161 -9.48 9.72 -25.29
CA GLY A 161 -9.83 9.21 -26.62
C GLY A 161 -10.67 10.20 -27.42
N TRP A 162 -11.66 10.83 -26.79
CA TRP A 162 -12.52 11.84 -27.43
C TRP A 162 -11.78 13.16 -27.68
N THR A 163 -10.99 13.63 -26.71
CA THR A 163 -10.25 14.90 -26.80
C THR A 163 -9.23 14.87 -27.94
N PHE A 164 -8.53 13.73 -28.10
CA PHE A 164 -7.45 13.59 -29.06
C PHE A 164 -7.84 12.79 -30.31
N PHE A 165 -9.13 12.56 -30.54
CA PHE A 165 -9.65 11.75 -31.66
C PHE A 165 -9.12 12.20 -33.04
N ARG A 166 -8.96 13.53 -33.25
CA ARG A 166 -8.46 14.09 -34.50
C ARG A 166 -6.94 14.33 -34.51
N THR A 167 -6.24 13.98 -33.44
CA THR A 167 -4.80 14.23 -33.33
C THR A 167 -4.00 13.03 -33.87
N PRO A 168 -2.98 13.25 -34.69
CA PRO A 168 -2.14 12.16 -35.19
C PRO A 168 -1.55 11.32 -34.06
N PRO A 169 -1.54 9.96 -34.17
CA PRO A 169 -1.07 9.08 -33.11
C PRO A 169 0.36 9.35 -32.63
N SER A 170 1.25 9.75 -33.53
CA SER A 170 2.65 10.09 -33.17
C SER A 170 2.76 11.34 -32.29
N ARG A 171 1.85 12.31 -32.44
CA ARG A 171 1.79 13.50 -31.59
C ARG A 171 1.22 13.17 -30.21
N VAL A 172 0.17 12.34 -30.19
CA VAL A 172 -0.42 11.83 -28.94
C VAL A 172 0.65 11.06 -28.15
N ASP A 173 1.36 10.11 -28.76
CA ASP A 173 2.42 9.35 -28.09
C ASP A 173 3.49 10.26 -27.48
N ARG A 174 3.96 11.28 -28.25
CA ARG A 174 4.97 12.23 -27.79
C ARG A 174 4.52 13.05 -26.57
N TRP A 175 3.27 13.52 -26.56
CA TRP A 175 2.72 14.28 -25.44
C TRP A 175 2.50 13.39 -24.21
N PHE A 176 1.91 12.23 -24.40
CA PHE A 176 1.59 11.34 -23.29
C PHE A 176 2.82 10.68 -22.66
N ARG A 177 3.94 10.54 -23.37
CA ARG A 177 5.23 10.21 -22.76
C ARG A 177 5.67 11.22 -21.70
N ARG A 178 5.41 12.51 -21.92
CA ARG A 178 5.74 13.57 -20.94
C ARG A 178 4.70 13.64 -19.83
N LEU A 179 3.43 13.57 -20.17
CA LEU A 179 2.33 13.60 -19.20
C LEU A 179 2.35 12.39 -18.27
N GLN A 180 2.79 11.23 -18.76
CA GLN A 180 2.94 10.03 -17.96
C GLN A 180 4.01 10.18 -16.88
N LEU A 181 5.05 10.98 -17.07
CA LEU A 181 6.00 11.30 -16.00
C LEU A 181 5.31 12.02 -14.85
N VAL A 182 4.40 12.94 -15.16
CA VAL A 182 3.65 13.69 -14.15
C VAL A 182 2.67 12.75 -13.42
N SER A 183 1.89 11.95 -14.15
CA SER A 183 0.92 11.04 -13.53
C SER A 183 1.59 9.96 -12.67
N ALA A 184 2.72 9.41 -13.13
CA ALA A 184 3.51 8.44 -12.36
C ALA A 184 4.08 9.07 -11.08
N SER A 185 4.54 10.32 -11.14
CA SER A 185 5.00 11.06 -9.95
C SER A 185 3.85 11.31 -8.98
N LEU A 186 2.69 11.75 -9.46
CA LEU A 186 1.50 11.97 -8.63
C LEU A 186 1.01 10.67 -7.99
N TYR A 187 1.01 9.57 -8.75
CA TYR A 187 0.66 8.25 -8.21
C TYR A 187 1.64 7.84 -7.11
N SER A 188 2.95 8.00 -7.33
CA SER A 188 3.99 7.68 -6.34
C SER A 188 3.87 8.55 -5.09
N LEU A 189 3.54 9.84 -5.22
CA LEU A 189 3.24 10.70 -4.08
C LEU A 189 2.05 10.17 -3.28
N GLY A 190 0.96 9.79 -3.95
CA GLY A 190 -0.21 9.19 -3.29
C GLY A 190 0.11 7.85 -2.63
N HIS A 191 0.98 7.04 -3.25
CA HIS A 191 1.45 5.78 -2.70
C HIS A 191 2.21 6.00 -1.39
N GLY A 192 3.29 6.82 -1.39
CA GLY A 192 4.05 7.12 -0.18
C GLY A 192 3.18 7.76 0.90
N GLY A 193 2.30 8.70 0.51
CA GLY A 193 1.40 9.41 1.43
C GLY A 193 0.35 8.53 2.09
N ASN A 194 -0.04 7.41 1.50
CA ASN A 194 -0.96 6.44 2.11
C ASN A 194 -0.20 5.34 2.86
N ASP A 195 0.85 4.77 2.24
CA ASP A 195 1.46 3.54 2.72
C ASP A 195 2.43 3.76 3.89
N ALA A 196 3.29 4.78 3.86
CA ALA A 196 4.16 5.10 4.99
C ALA A 196 3.36 5.40 6.27
N GLN A 197 2.18 6.02 6.14
CA GLN A 197 1.34 6.33 7.29
C GLN A 197 0.83 5.09 8.04
N LYS A 198 0.74 3.94 7.39
CA LYS A 198 0.32 2.69 8.05
C LYS A 198 1.36 2.23 9.06
N THR A 199 2.64 2.28 8.68
CA THR A 199 3.76 1.96 9.57
C THR A 199 3.91 3.01 10.66
N ILE A 200 3.74 4.29 10.34
CA ILE A 200 3.68 5.36 11.34
C ILE A 200 2.61 5.05 12.39
N GLY A 201 1.41 4.61 11.96
CA GLY A 201 0.31 4.22 12.85
C GLY A 201 0.68 3.06 13.78
N ILE A 202 1.40 2.04 13.29
CA ILE A 202 1.88 0.91 14.09
C ILE A 202 2.90 1.35 15.14
N ILE A 203 3.90 2.13 14.75
CA ILE A 203 4.89 2.64 15.69
C ILE A 203 4.24 3.58 16.71
N TRP A 204 3.29 4.40 16.28
CA TRP A 204 2.53 5.26 17.18
C TRP A 204 1.73 4.45 18.19
N MET A 205 1.02 3.41 17.75
CA MET A 205 0.30 2.46 18.62
C MET A 205 1.25 1.82 19.64
N LEU A 206 2.44 1.39 19.24
CA LEU A 206 3.48 0.83 20.11
C LEU A 206 3.92 1.84 21.17
N LEU A 207 4.18 3.09 20.77
CA LEU A 207 4.61 4.16 21.69
C LEU A 207 3.51 4.56 22.67
N ILE A 208 2.24 4.52 22.26
CA ILE A 208 1.08 4.74 23.15
C ILE A 208 0.99 3.59 24.15
N ALA A 209 1.04 2.33 23.69
CA ALA A 209 0.93 1.15 24.56
C ALA A 209 2.06 1.07 25.59
N SER A 210 3.25 1.51 25.23
CA SER A 210 4.43 1.58 26.14
C SER A 210 4.49 2.83 27.03
N GLY A 211 3.52 3.73 26.92
CA GLY A 211 3.44 4.95 27.74
C GLY A 211 4.39 6.08 27.33
N HIS A 212 5.07 5.98 26.20
CA HIS A 212 5.98 7.03 25.70
C HIS A 212 5.26 8.17 24.99
N VAL A 213 4.00 7.96 24.59
CA VAL A 213 3.13 8.97 23.96
C VAL A 213 1.76 8.90 24.64
N ALA A 214 1.18 10.05 24.94
CA ALA A 214 -0.15 10.13 25.57
C ALA A 214 -1.26 9.70 24.60
N VAL A 215 -2.28 9.03 25.13
CA VAL A 215 -3.49 8.68 24.36
C VAL A 215 -4.27 9.95 24.02
N GLY A 216 -4.60 10.16 22.78
CA GLY A 216 -5.53 11.22 22.32
C GLY A 216 -4.96 12.64 22.28
N GLY A 217 -3.67 12.87 22.58
CA GLY A 217 -3.12 14.22 22.73
C GLY A 217 -1.93 14.62 21.88
N ALA A 218 -1.16 13.70 21.36
CA ALA A 218 0.07 14.04 20.64
C ALA A 218 0.10 13.35 19.27
N GLU A 219 0.53 14.05 18.25
CA GLU A 219 0.89 13.45 16.96
C GLU A 219 2.11 12.53 17.12
N PRO A 220 2.31 11.56 16.19
CA PRO A 220 3.51 10.75 16.19
C PRO A 220 4.77 11.64 16.18
N PRO A 221 5.83 11.27 16.93
CA PRO A 221 7.08 12.03 16.93
C PRO A 221 7.65 12.18 15.50
N MET A 222 8.26 13.32 15.20
CA MET A 222 8.80 13.62 13.86
C MET A 222 9.81 12.57 13.38
N TRP A 223 10.62 12.00 14.28
CA TRP A 223 11.58 10.95 13.92
C TRP A 223 10.88 9.68 13.40
N VAL A 224 9.69 9.32 13.92
CA VAL A 224 8.88 8.21 13.42
C VAL A 224 8.41 8.50 11.99
N ILE A 225 7.91 9.70 11.78
CA ILE A 225 7.39 10.12 10.47
C ILE A 225 8.51 10.06 9.43
N VAL A 226 9.64 10.71 9.71
CA VAL A 226 10.78 10.77 8.79
C VAL A 226 11.35 9.37 8.52
N SER A 227 11.53 8.53 9.56
CA SER A 227 12.10 7.19 9.38
C SER A 227 11.23 6.29 8.51
N CYS A 228 9.90 6.36 8.63
CA CYS A 228 8.98 5.59 7.78
C CYS A 228 9.05 6.07 6.32
N TYR A 229 8.95 7.37 6.06
CA TYR A 229 9.05 7.87 4.68
C TYR A 229 10.41 7.56 4.04
N VAL A 230 11.48 7.55 4.81
CA VAL A 230 12.81 7.13 4.33
C VAL A 230 12.85 5.62 4.08
N ALA A 231 12.31 4.81 4.99
CA ALA A 231 12.31 3.35 4.86
C ALA A 231 11.54 2.88 3.61
N ILE A 232 10.32 3.40 3.37
CA ILE A 232 9.54 3.07 2.17
C ILE A 232 10.23 3.56 0.89
N GLY A 233 10.83 4.75 0.91
CA GLY A 233 11.62 5.27 -0.21
C GLY A 233 12.82 4.39 -0.54
N MET A 234 13.58 3.98 0.48
CA MET A 234 14.70 3.05 0.32
C MET A 234 14.25 1.71 -0.24
N GLY A 235 13.18 1.11 0.28
CA GLY A 235 12.61 -0.13 -0.25
C GLY A 235 12.25 0.00 -1.73
N THR A 236 11.62 1.10 -2.12
CA THR A 236 11.24 1.38 -3.52
C THR A 236 12.43 1.42 -4.47
N LEU A 237 13.61 1.88 -4.03
CA LEU A 237 14.83 1.91 -4.87
C LEU A 237 15.26 0.52 -5.36
N PHE A 238 15.03 -0.54 -4.57
CA PHE A 238 15.39 -1.90 -4.97
C PHE A 238 14.41 -2.51 -5.97
N GLY A 239 13.16 -2.07 -5.98
CA GLY A 239 12.12 -2.42 -6.95
C GLY A 239 11.68 -3.89 -6.90
N GLY A 240 10.39 -4.14 -6.83
CA GLY A 240 9.78 -5.47 -6.87
C GLY A 240 9.67 -6.03 -8.30
N TRP A 241 10.77 -6.28 -9.00
CA TRP A 241 10.79 -6.58 -10.45
C TRP A 241 9.91 -7.74 -10.89
N ARG A 242 9.70 -8.76 -10.04
CA ARG A 242 8.81 -9.88 -10.35
C ARG A 242 7.36 -9.42 -10.46
N ILE A 243 6.93 -8.54 -9.56
CA ILE A 243 5.59 -7.95 -9.52
C ILE A 243 5.43 -6.92 -10.64
N VAL A 244 6.45 -6.09 -10.89
CA VAL A 244 6.51 -5.14 -12.02
C VAL A 244 6.19 -5.84 -13.33
N ARG A 245 6.80 -7.00 -13.58
CA ARG A 245 6.54 -7.80 -14.79
C ARG A 245 5.09 -8.30 -14.85
N THR A 246 4.52 -8.70 -13.73
CA THR A 246 3.13 -9.17 -13.69
C THR A 246 2.16 -8.04 -13.99
N MET A 247 2.29 -6.90 -13.31
CA MET A 247 1.38 -5.77 -13.45
C MET A 247 1.54 -5.03 -14.78
N GLY A 248 2.79 -4.81 -15.20
CA GLY A 248 3.08 -4.02 -16.39
C GLY A 248 2.90 -4.75 -17.71
N GLN A 249 2.97 -6.11 -17.73
CA GLN A 249 3.01 -6.87 -18.97
C GLN A 249 1.96 -7.98 -19.07
N LYS A 250 1.48 -8.53 -17.92
CA LYS A 250 0.61 -9.70 -17.94
C LYS A 250 -0.88 -9.36 -17.90
N ILE A 251 -1.29 -8.18 -17.39
CA ILE A 251 -2.71 -7.79 -17.27
C ILE A 251 -3.22 -7.28 -18.62
N THR A 252 -2.58 -6.25 -19.17
CA THR A 252 -2.88 -5.67 -20.48
C THR A 252 -1.64 -4.98 -21.04
N LYS A 253 -1.60 -4.79 -22.37
CA LYS A 253 -0.51 -4.04 -23.01
C LYS A 253 -0.84 -2.56 -23.01
N LEU A 254 -0.20 -1.78 -22.17
CA LEU A 254 -0.37 -0.33 -22.11
C LEU A 254 0.53 0.40 -23.10
N LYS A 255 -0.01 1.47 -23.70
CA LYS A 255 0.74 2.55 -24.35
C LYS A 255 0.88 3.73 -23.38
N PRO A 256 1.75 4.73 -23.64
CA PRO A 256 1.91 5.88 -22.74
C PRO A 256 0.60 6.58 -22.38
N VAL A 257 -0.34 6.71 -23.30
CA VAL A 257 -1.67 7.28 -23.04
C VAL A 257 -2.46 6.43 -22.02
N GLY A 258 -2.40 5.12 -22.14
CA GLY A 258 -3.07 4.22 -21.19
C GLY A 258 -2.40 4.21 -19.82
N GLY A 259 -1.07 4.29 -19.77
CA GLY A 259 -0.31 4.45 -18.52
C GLY A 259 -0.70 5.73 -17.80
N PHE A 260 -0.71 6.85 -18.50
CA PHE A 260 -1.16 8.14 -17.99
C PHE A 260 -2.58 8.06 -17.40
N CYS A 261 -3.53 7.46 -18.11
CA CYS A 261 -4.92 7.35 -17.65
C CYS A 261 -5.04 6.48 -16.39
N ALA A 262 -4.32 5.35 -16.34
CA ALA A 262 -4.33 4.45 -15.19
C ALA A 262 -3.71 5.09 -13.94
N GLU A 263 -2.55 5.71 -14.10
CA GLU A 263 -1.84 6.41 -13.02
C GLU A 263 -2.64 7.61 -12.51
N THR A 264 -3.26 8.39 -13.41
CA THR A 264 -4.10 9.55 -13.01
C THR A 264 -5.33 9.08 -12.24
N GLY A 265 -6.06 8.07 -12.73
CA GLY A 265 -7.23 7.51 -12.03
C GLY A 265 -6.85 6.92 -10.66
N GLY A 266 -5.72 6.21 -10.61
CA GLY A 266 -5.15 5.69 -9.37
C GLY A 266 -4.74 6.80 -8.40
N ALA A 267 -4.03 7.82 -8.86
CA ALA A 267 -3.60 8.95 -8.03
C ALA A 267 -4.80 9.68 -7.39
N ILE A 268 -5.82 10.01 -8.18
CA ILE A 268 -7.05 10.64 -7.68
C ILE A 268 -7.67 9.79 -6.57
N THR A 269 -7.76 8.47 -6.76
CA THR A 269 -8.28 7.55 -5.74
C THR A 269 -7.46 7.59 -4.46
N LEU A 270 -6.12 7.56 -4.56
CA LEU A 270 -5.23 7.59 -3.40
C LEU A 270 -5.30 8.91 -2.64
N PHE A 271 -5.35 10.05 -3.35
CA PHE A 271 -5.48 11.37 -2.72
C PHE A 271 -6.80 11.51 -1.97
N ILE A 272 -7.93 11.05 -2.56
CA ILE A 272 -9.23 11.04 -1.90
C ILE A 272 -9.19 10.15 -0.65
N ALA A 273 -8.67 8.93 -0.76
CA ALA A 273 -8.58 8.00 0.36
C ALA A 273 -7.73 8.57 1.51
N SER A 274 -6.57 9.15 1.20
CA SER A 274 -5.68 9.77 2.18
C SER A 274 -6.32 10.99 2.85
N ALA A 275 -7.03 11.83 2.10
CA ALA A 275 -7.78 12.97 2.65
C ALA A 275 -8.90 12.53 3.61
N LEU A 276 -9.54 11.39 3.33
CA LEU A 276 -10.56 10.77 4.19
C LEU A 276 -9.97 9.96 5.36
N GLY A 277 -8.63 9.83 5.43
CA GLY A 277 -7.94 9.04 6.43
C GLY A 277 -8.20 7.54 6.31
N VAL A 278 -8.38 7.02 5.09
CA VAL A 278 -8.65 5.60 4.88
C VAL A 278 -7.38 4.89 4.40
N PRO A 279 -6.93 3.86 5.13
CA PRO A 279 -5.88 2.98 4.63
C PRO A 279 -6.42 2.14 3.47
N VAL A 280 -5.93 2.39 2.26
CA VAL A 280 -6.33 1.63 1.06
C VAL A 280 -5.17 0.79 0.53
N SER A 281 -5.50 -0.15 -0.34
CA SER A 281 -4.52 -0.90 -1.11
C SER A 281 -4.15 -0.14 -2.39
N THR A 282 -2.93 0.35 -2.44
CA THR A 282 -2.38 0.97 -3.63
C THR A 282 -2.28 -0.03 -4.79
N THR A 283 -1.92 -1.31 -4.50
CA THR A 283 -1.90 -2.39 -5.49
C THR A 283 -3.27 -2.64 -6.13
N HIS A 284 -4.34 -2.69 -5.31
CA HIS A 284 -5.70 -2.90 -5.83
C HIS A 284 -6.16 -1.71 -6.68
N THR A 285 -5.86 -0.50 -6.21
CA THR A 285 -6.23 0.74 -6.91
C THR A 285 -5.62 0.81 -8.29
N ILE A 286 -4.31 0.63 -8.43
CA ILE A 286 -3.65 0.72 -9.75
C ILE A 286 -4.00 -0.47 -10.64
N THR A 287 -4.16 -1.67 -10.08
CA THR A 287 -4.60 -2.84 -10.84
C THR A 287 -5.99 -2.61 -11.41
N GLY A 288 -6.93 -2.10 -10.60
CA GLY A 288 -8.25 -1.70 -11.06
C GLY A 288 -8.19 -0.68 -12.20
N ALA A 289 -7.35 0.37 -12.05
CA ALA A 289 -7.17 1.38 -13.07
C ALA A 289 -6.59 0.82 -14.38
N ILE A 290 -5.59 -0.08 -14.31
CA ILE A 290 -5.02 -0.76 -15.47
C ILE A 290 -6.08 -1.61 -16.20
N VAL A 291 -6.87 -2.36 -15.45
CA VAL A 291 -7.98 -3.17 -16.00
C VAL A 291 -9.05 -2.25 -16.62
N GLY A 292 -9.39 -1.14 -15.96
CA GLY A 292 -10.34 -0.16 -16.45
C GLY A 292 -9.91 0.47 -17.78
N VAL A 293 -8.68 0.91 -17.88
CA VAL A 293 -8.10 1.45 -19.14
C VAL A 293 -8.10 0.40 -20.25
N GLY A 294 -7.67 -0.84 -19.93
CA GLY A 294 -7.69 -1.94 -20.89
C GLY A 294 -9.11 -2.25 -21.41
N SER A 295 -10.09 -2.30 -20.50
CA SER A 295 -11.49 -2.57 -20.81
C SER A 295 -12.13 -1.45 -21.65
N ALA A 296 -11.81 -0.20 -21.37
CA ALA A 296 -12.28 0.96 -22.14
C ALA A 296 -11.75 0.98 -23.58
N GLN A 297 -10.54 0.44 -23.81
CA GLN A 297 -10.01 0.28 -25.16
C GLN A 297 -10.70 -0.88 -25.88
N LYS A 298 -10.68 -2.05 -25.28
CA LYS A 298 -11.35 -3.27 -25.77
C LYS A 298 -11.40 -4.30 -24.65
N MET A 299 -12.56 -4.87 -24.37
CA MET A 299 -12.73 -5.88 -23.31
C MET A 299 -11.79 -7.08 -23.47
N SER A 300 -11.48 -7.48 -24.71
CA SER A 300 -10.54 -8.56 -25.02
C SER A 300 -9.06 -8.18 -24.88
N ALA A 301 -8.73 -6.91 -24.63
CA ALA A 301 -7.35 -6.49 -24.36
C ALA A 301 -6.89 -6.86 -22.95
N VAL A 302 -7.83 -7.09 -22.04
CA VAL A 302 -7.56 -7.52 -20.67
C VAL A 302 -7.47 -9.04 -20.61
N ARG A 303 -6.41 -9.54 -19.98
CA ARG A 303 -6.25 -10.97 -19.71
C ARG A 303 -6.99 -11.32 -18.41
N TRP A 304 -8.28 -11.56 -18.51
CA TRP A 304 -9.19 -11.80 -17.37
C TRP A 304 -8.76 -12.94 -16.45
N GLY A 305 -8.11 -13.99 -16.99
CA GLY A 305 -7.55 -15.07 -16.16
C GLY A 305 -6.45 -14.58 -15.21
N VAL A 306 -5.59 -13.65 -15.66
CA VAL A 306 -4.58 -13.02 -14.81
C VAL A 306 -5.23 -12.12 -13.78
N ALA A 307 -6.18 -11.28 -14.20
CA ALA A 307 -6.94 -10.40 -13.30
C ALA A 307 -7.66 -11.20 -12.21
N GLY A 308 -8.31 -12.32 -12.58
CA GLY A 308 -8.99 -13.21 -11.62
C GLY A 308 -8.02 -13.82 -10.60
N ASN A 309 -6.85 -14.28 -11.03
CA ASN A 309 -5.83 -14.81 -10.11
C ASN A 309 -5.32 -13.74 -9.12
N ILE A 310 -5.22 -12.49 -9.57
CA ILE A 310 -4.86 -11.37 -8.69
C ILE A 310 -5.96 -11.12 -7.66
N VAL A 311 -7.23 -11.14 -8.06
CA VAL A 311 -8.37 -10.98 -7.12
C VAL A 311 -8.39 -12.10 -6.09
N TRP A 312 -8.13 -13.34 -6.48
CA TRP A 312 -8.00 -14.46 -5.53
C TRP A 312 -6.87 -14.24 -4.52
N ALA A 313 -5.72 -13.73 -4.98
CA ALA A 313 -4.62 -13.37 -4.07
C ALA A 313 -5.04 -12.30 -3.06
N TRP A 314 -5.86 -11.33 -3.48
CA TRP A 314 -6.38 -10.30 -2.58
C TRP A 314 -7.28 -10.88 -1.49
N VAL A 315 -8.20 -11.77 -1.85
CA VAL A 315 -9.08 -12.44 -0.88
C VAL A 315 -8.28 -13.25 0.14
N LEU A 316 -7.22 -13.93 -0.31
CA LEU A 316 -6.39 -14.77 0.55
C LEU A 316 -5.43 -13.98 1.45
N THR A 317 -5.10 -12.73 1.12
CA THR A 317 -4.07 -11.94 1.82
C THR A 317 -4.41 -11.75 3.31
N ILE A 318 -5.62 -11.29 3.64
CA ILE A 318 -6.00 -11.04 5.03
C ILE A 318 -6.04 -12.34 5.86
N PRO A 319 -6.73 -13.41 5.42
CA PRO A 319 -6.75 -14.67 6.20
C PRO A 319 -5.35 -15.29 6.36
N ALA A 320 -4.53 -15.28 5.30
CA ALA A 320 -3.21 -15.89 5.36
C ALA A 320 -2.24 -15.11 6.28
N SER A 321 -2.21 -13.78 6.16
CA SER A 321 -1.40 -12.96 7.06
C SER A 321 -1.89 -13.02 8.50
N ALA A 322 -3.21 -13.06 8.74
CA ALA A 322 -3.77 -13.22 10.08
C ALA A 322 -3.36 -14.56 10.71
N PHE A 323 -3.42 -15.65 9.96
CA PHE A 323 -2.99 -16.96 10.42
C PHE A 323 -1.49 -16.97 10.77
N MET A 324 -0.63 -16.44 9.90
CA MET A 324 0.81 -16.33 10.15
C MET A 324 1.11 -15.47 11.40
N SER A 325 0.38 -14.37 11.55
CA SER A 325 0.53 -13.47 12.69
C SER A 325 0.10 -14.12 14.01
N ALA A 326 -0.98 -14.89 14.00
CA ALA A 326 -1.42 -15.65 15.18
C ALA A 326 -0.36 -16.66 15.62
N ILE A 327 0.25 -17.38 14.66
CA ILE A 327 1.37 -18.29 14.92
C ILE A 327 2.58 -17.52 15.47
N ALA A 328 2.95 -16.42 14.83
CA ALA A 328 4.09 -15.62 15.27
C ALA A 328 3.88 -15.02 16.67
N TRP A 329 2.65 -14.58 16.98
CA TRP A 329 2.28 -14.15 18.33
C TRP A 329 2.43 -15.27 19.36
N TRP A 330 1.93 -16.45 19.04
CA TRP A 330 2.02 -17.61 19.93
C TRP A 330 3.46 -18.03 20.18
N ILE A 331 4.31 -18.08 19.13
CA ILE A 331 5.75 -18.38 19.24
C ILE A 331 6.45 -17.29 20.08
N GLY A 332 6.20 -16.02 19.78
CA GLY A 332 6.77 -14.91 20.53
C GLY A 332 6.49 -14.99 22.02
N LYS A 333 5.25 -15.36 22.40
CA LYS A 333 4.86 -15.54 23.81
C LYS A 333 5.58 -16.70 24.52
N GLN A 334 6.11 -17.68 23.78
CA GLN A 334 6.85 -18.82 24.39
C GLN A 334 8.36 -18.52 24.53
N ILE A 335 8.90 -17.62 23.71
CA ILE A 335 10.36 -17.41 23.59
C ILE A 335 10.81 -16.10 24.24
N LEU A 336 9.99 -15.05 24.15
CA LEU A 336 10.25 -13.72 24.70
C LEU A 336 9.55 -13.49 26.02
#